data_d367db85959efb89a33d61a1dab3f42f
#
_entry.id   d367db85959efb89a33d61a1dab3f42f
#
_cell.length_a   1.000
_cell.length_b   1.000
_cell.length_c   1.000
_cell.angle_alpha   90.00
_cell.angle_beta   90.00
_cell.angle_gamma   90.00
#
_symmetry.space_group_name_H-M   'P 1'
#
loop_
_entity.id
_entity.type
_entity.pdbx_description
1 polymer ?
#
loop_
_entity_poly.entity_id
_entity_poly.type
_entity_poly.pdbx_seq_one_letter_code
_entity_poly.pdbx_strand_id
1 'polypeptide(L)'
;MRWVVGHMVMTAQVRLPQLRHQRREMRRELARIRWWSRLLNARRDLLVARIAFPGETGAIDLDAAWEALAADAPTSSELAAAIWTEAPVGIPSNIDRIDALIARLESYEARVSENLETVTADVVNVMGEAHRASMAHKVNHG
;
A
#
# COMPACT_ATOMS: atom_id res chain seq x y z
N MET A 1 20.20 39.13 20.31
CA MET A 1 19.26 38.09 20.88
C MET A 1 17.84 38.15 20.35
N ARG A 2 17.29 39.26 19.95
CA ARG A 2 15.97 39.36 19.28
C ARG A 2 15.89 38.66 17.91
N TRP A 3 16.99 38.51 17.22
CA TRP A 3 17.06 37.90 15.88
C TRP A 3 16.85 36.37 15.88
N VAL A 4 17.29 35.68 16.92
CA VAL A 4 17.23 34.21 16.99
C VAL A 4 15.80 33.74 17.23
N VAL A 5 15.01 34.44 18.03
CA VAL A 5 13.62 34.06 18.32
C VAL A 5 12.71 34.34 17.13
N GLY A 6 12.90 35.46 16.45
CA GLY A 6 12.14 35.78 15.24
C GLY A 6 12.45 34.81 14.10
N HIS A 7 13.71 34.38 13.97
CA HIS A 7 14.12 33.42 12.95
C HIS A 7 13.59 32.00 13.22
N MET A 8 13.52 31.58 14.49
CA MET A 8 12.92 30.30 14.88
C MET A 8 11.41 30.25 14.64
N VAL A 9 10.69 31.32 14.92
CA VAL A 9 9.23 31.39 14.69
C VAL A 9 8.93 31.41 13.19
N MET A 10 9.69 32.13 12.37
CA MET A 10 9.52 32.12 10.91
C MET A 10 9.88 30.78 10.30
N THR A 11 10.93 30.07 10.78
CA THR A 11 11.28 28.73 10.32
C THR A 11 10.22 27.70 10.66
N ALA A 12 9.57 27.76 11.83
CA ALA A 12 8.47 26.88 12.20
C ALA A 12 7.23 27.12 11.32
N GLN A 13 6.89 28.37 11.02
CA GLN A 13 5.76 28.73 10.15
C GLN A 13 5.94 28.27 8.70
N VAL A 14 7.16 28.25 8.19
CA VAL A 14 7.48 27.78 6.82
C VAL A 14 7.65 26.27 6.80
N ARG A 15 8.27 25.72 7.83
CA ARG A 15 8.62 24.29 7.91
C ARG A 15 7.42 23.39 8.16
N LEU A 16 6.47 23.81 9.00
CA LEU A 16 5.31 23.00 9.36
C LEU A 16 4.39 22.67 8.17
N PRO A 17 4.02 23.65 7.30
CA PRO A 17 3.25 23.33 6.08
C PRO A 17 3.98 22.38 5.14
N GLN A 18 5.30 22.53 4.99
CA GLN A 18 6.11 21.64 4.15
C GLN A 18 6.14 20.21 4.70
N LEU A 19 6.33 20.04 6.01
CA LEU A 19 6.31 18.73 6.66
C LEU A 19 4.94 18.06 6.55
N ARG A 20 3.85 18.81 6.72
CA ARG A 20 2.48 18.31 6.53
C ARG A 20 2.24 17.89 5.08
N HIS A 21 2.75 18.63 4.12
CA HIS A 21 2.69 18.28 2.70
C HIS A 21 3.44 16.99 2.42
N GLN A 22 4.68 16.85 2.89
CA GLN A 22 5.47 15.63 2.76
C GLN A 22 4.75 14.42 3.37
N ARG A 23 4.17 14.59 4.56
CA ARG A 23 3.40 13.53 5.21
C ARG A 23 2.22 13.06 4.38
N ARG A 24 1.47 13.99 3.79
CA ARG A 24 0.35 13.65 2.89
C ARG A 24 0.83 12.90 1.64
N GLU A 25 1.91 13.36 1.03
CA GLU A 25 2.48 12.72 -0.15
C GLU A 25 2.97 11.30 0.15
N MET A 26 3.60 11.09 1.29
CA MET A 26 4.03 9.74 1.72
C MET A 26 2.88 8.81 2.00
N ARG A 27 1.79 9.31 2.59
CA ARG A 27 0.56 8.52 2.79
C ARG A 27 -0.08 8.10 1.47
N ARG A 28 -0.09 9.00 0.49
CA ARG A 28 -0.55 8.69 -0.88
C ARG A 28 0.33 7.65 -1.53
N GLU A 29 1.64 7.77 -1.36
CA GLU A 29 2.60 6.79 -1.89
C GLU A 29 2.40 5.41 -1.25
N LEU A 30 2.22 5.33 0.07
CA LEU A 30 1.88 4.08 0.74
C LEU A 30 0.59 3.45 0.21
N ALA A 31 -0.43 4.26 -0.03
CA ALA A 31 -1.68 3.78 -0.61
C ALA A 31 -1.47 3.20 -2.01
N ARG A 32 -0.65 3.85 -2.85
CA ARG A 32 -0.27 3.34 -4.18
C ARG A 32 0.51 2.04 -4.10
N ILE A 33 1.49 1.95 -3.22
CA ILE A 33 2.30 0.74 -3.00
C ILE A 33 1.40 -0.42 -2.60
N ARG A 34 0.50 -0.22 -1.64
CA ARG A 34 -0.44 -1.24 -1.16
C ARG A 34 -1.42 -1.70 -2.24
N TRP A 35 -1.86 -0.77 -3.07
CA TRP A 35 -2.70 -1.10 -4.22
C TRP A 35 -1.97 -2.02 -5.20
N TRP A 36 -0.74 -1.66 -5.61
CA TRP A 36 0.07 -2.49 -6.49
C TRP A 36 0.41 -3.84 -5.87
N SER A 37 0.72 -3.87 -4.59
CA SER A 37 0.99 -5.12 -3.87
C SER A 37 -0.21 -6.06 -3.92
N ARG A 38 -1.41 -5.55 -3.73
CA ARG A 38 -2.64 -6.36 -3.85
C ARG A 38 -2.80 -6.93 -5.24
N LEU A 39 -2.57 -6.13 -6.28
CA LEU A 39 -2.69 -6.58 -7.67
C LEU A 39 -1.65 -7.65 -8.01
N LEU A 40 -0.41 -7.46 -7.60
CA LEU A 40 0.66 -8.44 -7.83
C LEU A 40 0.39 -9.76 -7.10
N ASN A 41 -0.05 -9.69 -5.85
CA ASN A 41 -0.41 -10.89 -5.10
C ASN A 41 -1.61 -11.61 -5.72
N ALA A 42 -2.63 -10.89 -6.15
CA ALA A 42 -3.77 -11.47 -6.85
C ALA A 42 -3.34 -12.15 -8.16
N ARG A 43 -2.47 -11.52 -8.93
CA ARG A 43 -1.92 -12.10 -10.16
C ARG A 43 -1.09 -13.35 -9.87
N ARG A 44 -0.27 -13.29 -8.83
CA ARG A 44 0.50 -14.44 -8.36
C ARG A 44 -0.40 -15.62 -8.01
N ASP A 45 -1.45 -15.37 -7.22
CA ASP A 45 -2.39 -16.40 -6.80
C ASP A 45 -3.08 -17.04 -8.00
N LEU A 46 -3.48 -16.26 -9.01
CA LEU A 46 -4.05 -16.78 -10.24
C LEU A 46 -3.06 -17.67 -11.01
N LEU A 47 -1.80 -17.28 -11.09
CA LEU A 47 -0.78 -18.07 -11.77
C LEU A 47 -0.47 -19.37 -11.02
N VAL A 48 -0.41 -19.32 -9.69
CA VAL A 48 -0.20 -20.51 -8.85
C VAL A 48 -1.41 -21.46 -8.98
N ALA A 49 -2.61 -20.92 -8.94
CA ALA A 49 -3.84 -21.72 -9.11
C ALA A 49 -3.88 -22.44 -10.47
N ARG A 50 -3.22 -21.89 -11.48
CA ARG A 50 -3.14 -22.50 -12.81
C ARG A 50 -2.22 -23.71 -12.87
N ILE A 51 -1.21 -23.74 -11.99
CA ILE A 51 -0.24 -24.85 -11.89
C ILE A 51 -0.75 -25.90 -10.88
N ALA A 52 -1.29 -25.45 -9.75
CA ALA A 52 -1.77 -26.29 -8.67
C ALA A 52 -3.23 -26.62 -8.92
N PHE A 53 -3.50 -27.75 -9.55
CA PHE A 53 -4.86 -28.24 -9.68
C PHE A 53 -5.39 -28.64 -8.30
N PRO A 54 -6.67 -28.32 -7.97
CA PRO A 54 -7.30 -28.92 -6.83
C PRO A 54 -7.31 -30.45 -7.01
N GLY A 55 -7.05 -31.21 -5.96
CA GLY A 55 -7.07 -32.68 -6.01
C GLY A 55 -8.43 -33.23 -6.48
N GLU A 56 -8.56 -34.55 -6.53
CA GLU A 56 -9.75 -35.24 -7.05
C GLU A 56 -11.08 -34.78 -6.42
N THR A 57 -11.04 -34.25 -5.19
CA THR A 57 -12.21 -33.71 -4.50
C THR A 57 -12.53 -32.26 -4.86
N GLY A 58 -11.64 -31.58 -5.58
CA GLY A 58 -11.79 -30.18 -6.02
C GLY A 58 -11.95 -30.09 -7.52
N ALA A 59 -12.81 -30.88 -8.14
CA ALA A 59 -13.05 -30.85 -9.56
C ALA A 59 -13.38 -29.40 -10.00
N ILE A 60 -12.54 -28.86 -10.88
CA ILE A 60 -12.78 -27.55 -11.51
C ILE A 60 -13.96 -27.63 -12.47
N ASP A 61 -14.33 -28.85 -12.85
CA ASP A 61 -15.37 -29.12 -13.82
C ASP A 61 -16.76 -29.08 -13.17
N LEU A 62 -17.46 -27.96 -13.39
CA LEU A 62 -18.84 -27.79 -12.96
C LEU A 62 -19.85 -28.39 -13.94
N ASP A 63 -19.41 -28.98 -15.05
CA ASP A 63 -20.28 -29.60 -16.04
C ASP A 63 -20.97 -30.87 -15.45
N ALA A 64 -20.42 -31.39 -14.37
CA ALA A 64 -21.01 -32.49 -13.59
C ALA A 64 -21.89 -32.03 -12.39
N ALA A 65 -22.32 -30.77 -12.39
CA ALA A 65 -23.18 -30.25 -11.34
C ALA A 65 -24.50 -31.02 -11.24
N TRP A 66 -25.02 -31.18 -10.02
CA TRP A 66 -26.28 -31.86 -9.77
C TRP A 66 -27.43 -31.21 -10.57
N GLU A 67 -28.11 -31.96 -11.40
CA GLU A 67 -29.19 -31.47 -12.25
C GLU A 67 -30.25 -30.68 -11.48
N ALA A 68 -30.60 -31.12 -10.26
CA ALA A 68 -31.57 -30.44 -9.42
C ALA A 68 -31.13 -29.03 -8.96
N LEU A 69 -29.83 -28.72 -9.01
CA LEU A 69 -29.24 -27.47 -8.53
C LEU A 69 -28.54 -26.69 -9.65
N ALA A 70 -28.59 -27.21 -10.88
CA ALA A 70 -27.80 -26.66 -12.00
C ALA A 70 -28.48 -25.52 -12.74
N ALA A 71 -29.67 -25.07 -12.38
CA ALA A 71 -30.50 -24.15 -13.15
C ALA A 71 -29.77 -22.85 -13.45
N ASP A 72 -28.90 -22.29 -12.82
CA ASP A 72 -28.09 -21.09 -13.15
C ASP A 72 -26.61 -21.26 -12.85
N ALA A 73 -26.12 -22.51 -12.70
CA ALA A 73 -24.75 -22.80 -12.43
C ALA A 73 -23.86 -22.37 -13.61
N PRO A 74 -22.79 -21.60 -13.38
CA PRO A 74 -21.86 -21.29 -14.44
C PRO A 74 -21.11 -22.55 -14.89
N THR A 75 -20.77 -22.62 -16.18
CA THR A 75 -19.96 -23.73 -16.72
C THR A 75 -18.46 -23.47 -16.45
N SER A 76 -17.68 -24.54 -16.45
CA SER A 76 -16.21 -24.43 -16.35
C SER A 76 -15.63 -23.55 -17.45
N SER A 77 -16.21 -23.62 -18.65
CA SER A 77 -15.76 -22.78 -19.78
C SER A 77 -16.05 -21.30 -19.56
N GLU A 78 -17.19 -20.95 -19.00
CA GLU A 78 -17.53 -19.56 -18.66
C GLU A 78 -16.59 -19.01 -17.59
N LEU A 79 -16.33 -19.79 -16.55
CA LEU A 79 -15.42 -19.41 -15.47
C LEU A 79 -13.98 -19.28 -15.98
N ALA A 80 -13.50 -20.23 -16.77
CA ALA A 80 -12.17 -20.18 -17.36
C ALA A 80 -12.00 -18.97 -18.27
N ALA A 81 -13.00 -18.66 -19.10
CA ALA A 81 -12.96 -17.49 -19.99
C ALA A 81 -12.94 -16.15 -19.21
N ALA A 82 -13.60 -16.10 -18.06
CA ALA A 82 -13.58 -14.91 -17.21
C ALA A 82 -12.24 -14.69 -16.49
N ILE A 83 -11.54 -15.76 -16.15
CA ILE A 83 -10.33 -15.72 -15.33
C ILE A 83 -9.06 -15.79 -16.19
N TRP A 84 -9.04 -16.64 -17.19
CA TRP A 84 -7.86 -16.95 -17.99
C TRP A 84 -7.92 -16.27 -19.36
N THR A 85 -7.39 -15.07 -19.42
CA THR A 85 -7.32 -14.30 -20.68
C THR A 85 -6.01 -14.55 -21.46
N GLU A 86 -5.03 -15.23 -20.87
CA GLU A 86 -3.71 -15.45 -21.45
C GLU A 86 -3.34 -16.93 -21.53
N ALA A 87 -2.49 -17.28 -22.52
CA ALA A 87 -1.97 -18.61 -22.65
C ALA A 87 -1.06 -19.00 -21.45
N PRO A 88 -1.06 -20.28 -21.02
CA PRO A 88 -0.31 -20.73 -19.83
C PRO A 88 1.21 -20.84 -20.03
N VAL A 89 1.77 -20.25 -21.07
CA VAL A 89 3.20 -20.33 -21.40
C VAL A 89 4.02 -19.45 -20.47
N GLY A 90 5.11 -20.01 -19.91
CA GLY A 90 6.05 -19.26 -19.07
C GLY A 90 5.55 -18.92 -17.66
N ILE A 91 4.54 -19.60 -17.15
CA ILE A 91 3.96 -19.35 -15.80
C ILE A 91 5.02 -19.39 -14.69
N PRO A 92 5.92 -20.38 -14.57
CA PRO A 92 6.93 -20.40 -13.51
C PRO A 92 7.85 -19.18 -13.55
N SER A 93 8.32 -18.79 -14.74
CA SER A 93 9.15 -17.58 -14.91
C SER A 93 8.40 -16.31 -14.55
N ASN A 94 7.11 -16.25 -14.86
CA ASN A 94 6.26 -15.10 -14.50
C ASN A 94 6.03 -15.03 -12.99
N ILE A 95 5.88 -16.15 -12.31
CA ILE A 95 5.76 -16.19 -10.84
C ILE A 95 7.06 -15.66 -10.21
N ASP A 96 8.21 -16.10 -10.66
CA ASP A 96 9.50 -15.62 -10.16
C ASP A 96 9.68 -14.12 -10.36
N ARG A 97 9.28 -13.61 -11.52
CA ARG A 97 9.29 -12.16 -11.80
C ARG A 97 8.37 -11.39 -10.86
N ILE A 98 7.16 -11.89 -10.62
CA ILE A 98 6.20 -11.28 -9.71
C ILE A 98 6.72 -11.31 -8.28
N ASP A 99 7.28 -12.42 -7.83
CA ASP A 99 7.87 -12.54 -6.49
C ASP A 99 9.03 -11.55 -6.29
N ALA A 100 9.87 -11.36 -7.30
CA ALA A 100 10.92 -10.35 -7.27
C ALA A 100 10.37 -8.91 -7.18
N LEU A 101 9.30 -8.61 -7.91
CA LEU A 101 8.63 -7.30 -7.83
C LEU A 101 7.96 -7.07 -6.46
N ILE A 102 7.31 -8.10 -5.92
CA ILE A 102 6.70 -8.03 -4.58
C ILE A 102 7.77 -7.73 -3.53
N ALA A 103 8.90 -8.42 -3.57
CA ALA A 103 10.01 -8.19 -2.64
C ALA A 103 10.56 -6.75 -2.74
N ARG A 104 10.68 -6.22 -3.95
CA ARG A 104 11.11 -4.83 -4.17
C ARG A 104 10.08 -3.82 -3.65
N LEU A 105 8.79 -4.08 -3.83
CA LEU A 105 7.73 -3.22 -3.28
C LEU A 105 7.71 -3.27 -1.75
N GLU A 106 7.89 -4.41 -1.14
CA GLU A 106 7.97 -4.55 0.33
C GLU A 106 9.13 -3.74 0.90
N SER A 107 10.31 -3.81 0.27
CA SER A 107 11.46 -2.99 0.66
C SER A 107 11.18 -1.50 0.53
N TYR A 108 10.53 -1.10 -0.54
CA TYR A 108 10.16 0.29 -0.78
C TYR A 108 9.09 0.76 0.23
N GLU A 109 8.09 -0.06 0.49
CA GLU A 109 7.07 0.21 1.51
C GLU A 109 7.69 0.46 2.88
N ALA A 110 8.64 -0.38 3.28
CA ALA A 110 9.36 -0.23 4.54
C ALA A 110 10.09 1.13 4.63
N ARG A 111 10.77 1.53 3.55
CA ARG A 111 11.47 2.83 3.49
C ARG A 111 10.52 4.01 3.55
N VAL A 112 9.41 3.96 2.83
CA VAL A 112 8.39 5.02 2.85
C VAL A 112 7.71 5.09 4.21
N SER A 113 7.40 3.96 4.83
CA SER A 113 6.82 3.90 6.18
C SER A 113 7.76 4.49 7.23
N GLU A 114 9.04 4.15 7.19
CA GLU A 114 10.06 4.71 8.09
C GLU A 114 10.19 6.22 7.92
N ASN A 115 10.22 6.70 6.68
CA ASN A 115 10.28 8.12 6.40
C ASN A 115 9.02 8.86 6.84
N LEU A 116 7.84 8.23 6.69
CA LEU A 116 6.59 8.77 7.21
C LEU A 116 6.62 8.93 8.74
N GLU A 117 7.15 7.94 9.45
CA GLU A 117 7.32 8.02 10.90
C GLU A 117 8.26 9.17 11.30
N THR A 118 9.37 9.33 10.59
CA THR A 118 10.32 10.43 10.81
C THR A 118 9.67 11.79 10.58
N VAL A 119 8.96 11.96 9.47
CA VAL A 119 8.26 13.22 9.15
C VAL A 119 7.15 13.50 10.17
N THR A 120 6.44 12.48 10.62
CA THR A 120 5.41 12.63 11.64
C THR A 120 6.01 13.07 12.98
N ALA A 121 7.14 12.49 13.38
CA ALA A 121 7.87 12.93 14.56
C ALA A 121 8.35 14.37 14.43
N ASP A 122 8.85 14.77 13.28
CA ASP A 122 9.27 16.16 13.01
C ASP A 122 8.09 17.13 13.12
N VAL A 123 6.92 16.78 12.60
CA VAL A 123 5.69 17.57 12.73
C VAL A 123 5.34 17.78 14.20
N VAL A 124 5.34 16.71 14.99
CA VAL A 124 5.04 16.76 16.43
C VAL A 124 6.06 17.65 17.16
N ASN A 125 7.33 17.52 16.85
CA ASN A 125 8.41 18.31 17.48
C ASN A 125 8.27 19.81 17.15
N VAL A 126 8.01 20.15 15.89
CA VAL A 126 7.83 21.56 15.46
C VAL A 126 6.57 22.15 16.11
N MET A 127 5.48 21.40 16.21
CA MET A 127 4.26 21.83 16.91
C MET A 127 4.52 22.04 18.41
N GLY A 128 5.28 21.14 19.04
CA GLY A 128 5.64 21.23 20.45
C GLY A 128 6.52 22.47 20.74
N GLU A 129 7.48 22.74 19.87
CA GLU A 129 8.33 23.94 19.96
C GLU A 129 7.51 25.23 19.82
N ALA A 130 6.62 25.29 18.83
CA ALA A 130 5.73 26.43 18.63
C ALA A 130 4.81 26.67 19.83
N HIS A 131 4.29 25.60 20.44
CA HIS A 131 3.45 25.68 21.62
C HIS A 131 4.22 26.20 22.83
N ARG A 132 5.44 25.69 23.08
CA ARG A 132 6.31 26.17 24.18
C ARG A 132 6.69 27.63 24.00
N ALA A 133 7.01 28.07 22.79
CA ALA A 133 7.31 29.47 22.50
C ALA A 133 6.10 30.38 22.75
N SER A 134 4.88 29.94 22.40
CA SER A 134 3.65 30.67 22.64
C SER A 134 3.33 30.77 24.15
N MET A 135 3.56 29.74 24.92
CA MET A 135 3.35 29.74 26.38
C MET A 135 4.36 30.65 27.09
N ALA A 136 5.62 30.62 26.69
CA ALA A 136 6.66 31.50 27.23
C ALA A 136 6.35 32.98 26.97
N HIS A 137 5.78 33.31 25.81
CA HIS A 137 5.38 34.65 25.45
C HIS A 137 4.21 35.15 26.32
N LYS A 138 3.22 34.31 26.67
CA LYS A 138 2.11 34.60 27.54
C LYS A 138 2.54 34.88 29.01
N VAL A 139 3.54 34.12 29.48
CA VAL A 139 4.06 34.30 30.85
C VAL A 139 4.82 35.63 30.99
N ASN A 140 5.49 36.10 29.95
CA ASN A 140 6.24 37.36 29.98
C ASN A 140 5.36 38.62 29.82
N HIS A 141 4.09 38.51 29.51
CA HIS A 141 3.16 39.61 29.32
C HIS A 141 2.01 39.64 30.38
N GLY A 142 2.06 38.76 31.35
CA GLY A 142 1.25 38.77 32.55
C GLY A 142 2.04 39.31 33.73
#